data_951446a849402d082a4cf32848fbc279
#
_entry.id   951446a849402d082a4cf32848fbc279
#
_cell.length_a   1.000
_cell.length_b   1.000
_cell.length_c   1.000
_cell.angle_alpha   90.00
_cell.angle_beta   90.00
_cell.angle_gamma   90.00
#
_symmetry.space_group_name_H-M   'P 1'
#
loop_
_entity.id
_entity.type
_entity.pdbx_description
1 polymer ?
#
loop_
_entity_poly.entity_id
_entity_poly.type
_entity_poly.pdbx_seq_one_letter_code
_entity_poly.pdbx_strand_id
1 'polypeptide(L)'
;VQSDLGDCFSEIKKHLMQETKVCFIGTPCQVYGLKSYLRKEYDNLVTVDLVCHGTPSPKLWKKYLDEQKDKYHSEIDDIVFRNKTYGYHSGTMRIRFKNQFVYYGSARVDPMLKSFFAEISSRPSCYQCHFKSVERCSDFTIYDCWHANNLVEGLVDDDKGFTNLIVQSSKGERILDRIADRYELYATNLEKAIELDGTMICHSAEPHPRRDEYYLNLDKETLRAHIQKFVPIRIRDYLIEKSKRIFYRMGVYKFLKNKK
;
A
#
# COMPACT_ATOMS: atom_id res chain seq x y z
N VAL A 1 7.15 -0.66 -2.81
CA VAL A 1 8.29 -0.49 -3.74
C VAL A 1 8.21 0.89 -4.36
N GLN A 2 9.36 1.49 -4.65
CA GLN A 2 9.41 2.76 -5.36
C GLN A 2 8.98 2.54 -6.82
N SER A 3 7.98 3.30 -7.29
CA SER A 3 7.65 3.35 -8.71
C SER A 3 8.65 4.22 -9.47
N ASP A 4 8.91 3.88 -10.69
CA ASP A 4 9.60 4.73 -11.64
C ASP A 4 8.55 5.57 -12.38
N LEU A 5 8.68 6.87 -12.34
CA LEU A 5 7.77 7.79 -13.04
C LEU A 5 8.17 8.00 -14.50
N GLY A 6 9.42 7.71 -14.86
CA GLY A 6 9.92 7.93 -16.23
C GLY A 6 9.44 9.27 -16.79
N ASP A 7 8.85 9.25 -17.97
CA ASP A 7 8.32 10.43 -18.66
C ASP A 7 6.87 10.78 -18.31
N CYS A 8 6.30 10.17 -17.27
CA CYS A 8 4.87 10.31 -16.92
C CYS A 8 4.41 11.77 -16.84
N PHE A 9 5.20 12.65 -16.20
CA PHE A 9 4.80 14.05 -16.03
C PHE A 9 4.79 14.82 -17.36
N SER A 10 5.72 14.52 -18.26
CA SER A 10 5.76 15.14 -19.58
C SER A 10 4.61 14.66 -20.47
N GLU A 11 4.26 13.38 -20.41
CA GLU A 11 3.12 12.82 -21.12
C GLU A 11 1.79 13.38 -20.60
N ILE A 12 1.63 13.49 -19.27
CA ILE A 12 0.46 14.16 -18.66
C ILE A 12 0.34 15.57 -19.20
N LYS A 13 1.43 16.36 -19.21
CA LYS A 13 1.40 17.73 -19.71
C LYS A 13 0.97 17.82 -21.17
N LYS A 14 1.43 16.91 -22.04
CA LYS A 14 1.00 16.84 -23.45
C LYS A 14 -0.50 16.60 -23.56
N HIS A 15 -1.04 15.63 -22.84
CA HIS A 15 -2.46 15.32 -22.83
C HIS A 15 -3.31 16.50 -22.32
N LEU A 16 -2.86 17.18 -21.26
CA LEU A 16 -3.54 18.34 -20.71
C LEU A 16 -3.59 19.51 -21.71
N MET A 17 -2.51 19.74 -22.47
CA MET A 17 -2.45 20.77 -23.52
C MET A 17 -3.34 20.45 -24.72
N GLN A 18 -3.70 19.20 -24.93
CA GLN A 18 -4.65 18.71 -25.92
C GLN A 18 -6.09 18.63 -25.39
N GLU A 19 -6.37 19.28 -24.27
CA GLU A 19 -7.66 19.30 -23.58
C GLU A 19 -8.19 17.90 -23.17
N THR A 20 -7.33 16.88 -23.19
CA THR A 20 -7.66 15.54 -22.72
C THR A 20 -7.85 15.55 -21.20
N LYS A 21 -8.91 14.92 -20.72
CA LYS A 21 -9.12 14.74 -19.27
C LYS A 21 -8.14 13.69 -18.75
N VAL A 22 -7.40 14.06 -17.71
CA VAL A 22 -6.39 13.22 -17.07
C VAL A 22 -6.74 13.03 -15.60
N CYS A 23 -6.65 11.79 -15.12
CA CYS A 23 -6.64 11.47 -13.69
C CYS A 23 -5.29 10.92 -13.31
N PHE A 24 -4.58 11.60 -12.42
CA PHE A 24 -3.30 11.13 -11.87
C PHE A 24 -3.50 10.61 -10.44
N ILE A 25 -3.17 9.34 -10.24
CA ILE A 25 -3.23 8.68 -8.93
C ILE A 25 -1.80 8.36 -8.50
N GLY A 26 -1.38 8.88 -7.34
CA GLY A 26 -0.02 8.69 -6.85
C GLY A 26 0.12 8.86 -5.34
N THR A 27 1.33 8.75 -4.84
CA THR A 27 1.61 9.13 -3.45
C THR A 27 1.59 10.65 -3.31
N PRO A 28 1.43 11.23 -2.09
CA PRO A 28 1.37 12.69 -1.91
C PRO A 28 2.59 13.42 -2.50
N CYS A 29 3.80 12.86 -2.34
CA CYS A 29 5.00 13.44 -2.93
C CYS A 29 5.02 13.40 -4.47
N GLN A 30 4.38 12.39 -5.08
CA GLN A 30 4.26 12.30 -6.54
C GLN A 30 3.23 13.31 -7.08
N VAL A 31 2.08 13.46 -6.41
CA VAL A 31 1.07 14.46 -6.77
C VAL A 31 1.64 15.87 -6.64
N TYR A 32 2.35 16.16 -5.54
CA TYR A 32 3.02 17.45 -5.36
C TYR A 32 4.10 17.69 -6.44
N GLY A 33 4.88 16.65 -6.75
CA GLY A 33 5.88 16.70 -7.82
C GLY A 33 5.27 17.00 -9.20
N LEU A 34 4.14 16.36 -9.55
CA LEU A 34 3.41 16.66 -10.77
C LEU A 34 2.94 18.13 -10.82
N LYS A 35 2.28 18.60 -9.76
CA LYS A 35 1.81 20.00 -9.70
C LYS A 35 2.95 20.99 -9.80
N SER A 36 4.06 20.72 -9.12
CA SER A 36 5.27 21.56 -9.21
C SER A 36 5.88 21.58 -10.61
N TYR A 37 5.85 20.44 -11.32
CA TYR A 37 6.30 20.35 -12.72
C TYR A 37 5.40 21.13 -13.68
N LEU A 38 4.08 21.06 -13.49
CA LEU A 38 3.10 21.73 -14.35
C LEU A 38 3.09 23.25 -14.16
N ARG A 39 3.38 23.77 -12.96
CA ARG A 39 3.46 25.18 -12.57
C ARG A 39 2.19 26.01 -12.80
N LYS A 40 1.08 25.37 -13.11
CA LYS A 40 -0.25 25.99 -13.22
C LYS A 40 -1.32 24.94 -12.96
N GLU A 41 -2.50 25.41 -12.60
CA GLU A 41 -3.68 24.54 -12.49
C GLU A 41 -4.27 24.23 -13.87
N TYR A 42 -4.87 23.05 -13.98
CA TYR A 42 -5.58 22.57 -15.17
C TYR A 42 -6.94 22.04 -14.77
N ASP A 43 -7.99 22.53 -15.40
CA ASP A 43 -9.37 22.09 -15.11
C ASP A 43 -9.61 20.63 -15.55
N ASN A 44 -8.91 20.19 -16.57
CA ASN A 44 -8.97 18.83 -17.09
C ASN A 44 -8.03 17.83 -16.39
N LEU A 45 -7.36 18.23 -15.28
CA LEU A 45 -6.57 17.35 -14.43
C LEU A 45 -7.28 17.06 -13.12
N VAL A 46 -7.51 15.80 -12.81
CA VAL A 46 -7.94 15.33 -11.49
C VAL A 46 -6.75 14.64 -10.80
N THR A 47 -6.50 14.95 -9.55
CA THR A 47 -5.43 14.36 -8.76
C THR A 47 -5.96 13.63 -7.55
N VAL A 48 -5.48 12.39 -7.35
CA VAL A 48 -5.82 11.56 -6.21
C VAL A 48 -4.54 11.11 -5.52
N ASP A 49 -4.40 11.39 -4.24
CA ASP A 49 -3.29 10.82 -3.49
C ASP A 49 -3.71 9.64 -2.60
N LEU A 50 -2.77 8.71 -2.44
CA LEU A 50 -2.89 7.54 -1.57
C LEU A 50 -2.18 7.83 -0.25
N VAL A 51 -2.83 7.58 0.88
CA VAL A 51 -2.12 7.63 2.17
C VAL A 51 -0.94 6.67 2.13
N CYS A 52 0.25 7.21 2.28
CA CYS A 52 1.49 6.49 2.07
C CYS A 52 2.20 6.19 3.39
N HIS A 53 2.52 4.91 3.60
CA HIS A 53 3.26 4.44 4.76
C HIS A 53 4.77 4.70 4.63
N GLY A 54 5.30 4.58 3.41
CA GLY A 54 6.73 4.71 3.08
C GLY A 54 7.11 3.85 1.88
N THR A 55 8.37 3.90 1.51
CA THR A 55 8.87 3.16 0.35
C THR A 55 10.22 2.51 0.66
N PRO A 56 10.33 1.17 0.55
CA PRO A 56 11.60 0.47 0.69
C PRO A 56 12.58 0.83 -0.43
N SER A 57 13.88 0.63 -0.15
CA SER A 57 14.95 0.84 -1.12
C SER A 57 14.80 -0.06 -2.35
N PRO A 58 15.06 0.45 -3.58
CA PRO A 58 15.15 -0.37 -4.79
C PRO A 58 16.18 -1.49 -4.69
N LYS A 59 17.30 -1.27 -3.99
CA LYS A 59 18.33 -2.29 -3.72
C LYS A 59 17.76 -3.48 -2.96
N LEU A 60 16.98 -3.23 -1.90
CA LEU A 60 16.33 -4.28 -1.13
C LEU A 60 15.33 -5.06 -1.99
N TRP A 61 14.56 -4.36 -2.80
CA TRP A 61 13.59 -4.99 -3.70
C TRP A 61 14.26 -5.89 -4.72
N LYS A 62 15.32 -5.41 -5.37
CA LYS A 62 16.09 -6.20 -6.32
C LYS A 62 16.63 -7.47 -5.69
N LYS A 63 17.30 -7.34 -4.52
CA LYS A 63 17.80 -8.50 -3.76
C LYS A 63 16.70 -9.52 -3.46
N TYR A 64 15.53 -9.05 -3.02
CA TYR A 64 14.39 -9.92 -2.75
C TYR A 64 13.95 -10.69 -3.98
N LEU A 65 13.82 -10.01 -5.14
CA LEU A 65 13.42 -10.66 -6.39
C LEU A 65 14.44 -11.71 -6.84
N ASP A 66 15.72 -11.38 -6.80
CA ASP A 66 16.80 -12.29 -7.19
C ASP A 66 16.78 -13.56 -6.31
N GLU A 67 16.65 -13.40 -4.99
CA GLU A 67 16.53 -14.54 -4.05
C GLU A 67 15.24 -15.37 -4.27
N GLN A 68 14.13 -14.75 -4.68
CA GLN A 68 12.90 -15.51 -5.00
C GLN A 68 13.09 -16.33 -6.28
N LYS A 69 13.74 -15.78 -7.32
CA LYS A 69 14.04 -16.49 -8.56
C LYS A 69 14.97 -17.69 -8.30
N ASP A 70 16.04 -17.47 -7.55
CA ASP A 70 16.99 -18.52 -7.18
C ASP A 70 16.30 -19.64 -6.38
N LYS A 71 15.51 -19.28 -5.40
CA LYS A 71 14.79 -20.22 -4.54
C LYS A 71 13.81 -21.11 -5.29
N TYR A 72 13.11 -20.56 -6.27
CA TYR A 72 12.08 -21.30 -7.03
C TYR A 72 12.56 -21.73 -8.41
N HIS A 73 13.83 -21.48 -8.74
CA HIS A 73 14.47 -21.84 -10.02
C HIS A 73 13.64 -21.41 -11.22
N SER A 74 13.10 -20.19 -11.17
CA SER A 74 12.22 -19.68 -12.23
C SER A 74 12.13 -18.17 -12.23
N GLU A 75 12.00 -17.60 -13.42
CA GLU A 75 11.66 -16.19 -13.57
C GLU A 75 10.27 -15.86 -13.04
N ILE A 76 10.13 -14.65 -12.51
CA ILE A 76 8.86 -14.12 -12.01
C ILE A 76 8.03 -13.66 -13.21
N ASP A 77 6.76 -14.05 -13.23
CA ASP A 77 5.78 -13.65 -14.22
C ASP A 77 4.89 -12.49 -13.74
N ASP A 78 4.43 -12.56 -12.48
CA ASP A 78 3.54 -11.55 -11.90
C ASP A 78 3.69 -11.42 -10.39
N ILE A 79 3.50 -10.19 -9.86
CA ILE A 79 3.54 -9.89 -8.43
C ILE A 79 2.35 -9.02 -8.03
N VAL A 80 1.62 -9.47 -7.03
CA VAL A 80 0.53 -8.72 -6.41
C VAL A 80 0.80 -8.55 -4.92
N PHE A 81 1.11 -7.32 -4.48
CA PHE A 81 1.47 -7.03 -3.09
C PHE A 81 0.32 -7.22 -2.11
N ARG A 82 -0.90 -6.90 -2.52
CA ARG A 82 -2.11 -7.02 -1.72
C ARG A 82 -3.11 -7.97 -2.38
N ASN A 83 -2.69 -9.21 -2.53
CA ASN A 83 -3.58 -10.26 -3.04
C ASN A 83 -4.66 -10.59 -2.02
N LYS A 84 -5.93 -10.59 -2.44
CA LYS A 84 -7.10 -10.77 -1.58
C LYS A 84 -7.61 -12.22 -1.53
N THR A 85 -6.80 -13.21 -1.91
CA THR A 85 -7.17 -14.63 -1.82
C THR A 85 -7.71 -15.01 -0.43
N TYR A 86 -7.10 -14.46 0.62
CA TYR A 86 -7.50 -14.71 2.02
C TYR A 86 -8.35 -13.57 2.61
N GLY A 87 -8.98 -12.75 1.77
CA GLY A 87 -9.82 -11.62 2.14
C GLY A 87 -9.06 -10.30 2.25
N TYR A 88 -9.84 -9.21 2.41
CA TYR A 88 -9.32 -7.84 2.46
C TYR A 88 -8.38 -7.61 3.63
N HIS A 89 -8.76 -8.07 4.84
CA HIS A 89 -7.96 -7.90 6.06
C HIS A 89 -6.71 -8.78 6.13
N SER A 90 -6.47 -9.64 5.12
CA SER A 90 -5.33 -10.54 5.08
C SER A 90 -4.27 -10.09 4.06
N GLY A 91 -3.51 -9.05 4.39
CA GLY A 91 -2.42 -8.56 3.54
C GLY A 91 -1.44 -9.68 3.16
N THR A 92 -1.52 -10.15 1.91
CA THR A 92 -0.73 -11.28 1.41
C THR A 92 -0.12 -10.90 0.07
N MET A 93 1.18 -11.06 -0.08
CA MET A 93 1.84 -10.96 -1.38
C MET A 93 1.67 -12.28 -2.12
N ARG A 94 1.32 -12.19 -3.41
CA ARG A 94 1.36 -13.32 -4.35
C ARG A 94 2.47 -13.06 -5.37
N ILE A 95 3.29 -14.07 -5.61
CA ILE A 95 4.26 -14.10 -6.71
C ILE A 95 3.93 -15.31 -7.57
N ARG A 96 3.69 -15.10 -8.86
CA ARG A 96 3.57 -16.15 -9.84
C ARG A 96 4.86 -16.26 -10.64
N PHE A 97 5.35 -17.47 -10.79
CA PHE A 97 6.56 -17.80 -11.55
C PHE A 97 6.22 -18.41 -12.91
N LYS A 98 7.14 -18.29 -13.88
CA LYS A 98 6.94 -18.86 -15.21
C LYS A 98 6.79 -20.39 -15.23
N ASN A 99 7.34 -21.08 -14.23
CA ASN A 99 7.15 -22.53 -14.03
C ASN A 99 5.79 -22.89 -13.42
N GLN A 100 4.81 -21.96 -13.38
CA GLN A 100 3.47 -22.09 -12.84
C GLN A 100 3.40 -22.21 -11.31
N PHE A 101 4.51 -22.19 -10.61
CA PHE A 101 4.49 -22.13 -9.15
C PHE A 101 3.94 -20.78 -8.66
N VAL A 102 3.17 -20.79 -7.58
CA VAL A 102 2.62 -19.58 -6.95
C VAL A 102 3.00 -19.53 -5.49
N TYR A 103 3.74 -18.50 -5.14
CA TYR A 103 4.08 -18.18 -3.76
C TYR A 103 3.04 -17.24 -3.14
N TYR A 104 2.66 -17.52 -1.90
CA TYR A 104 1.88 -16.61 -1.05
C TYR A 104 2.62 -16.37 0.25
N GLY A 105 2.80 -15.13 0.64
CA GLY A 105 3.43 -14.73 1.90
C GLY A 105 2.76 -13.52 2.51
N SER A 106 2.35 -13.61 3.78
CA SER A 106 1.86 -12.46 4.53
C SER A 106 3.01 -11.69 5.17
N ALA A 107 2.73 -10.48 5.70
CA ALA A 107 3.68 -9.69 6.48
C ALA A 107 4.25 -10.42 7.73
N ARG A 108 3.65 -11.55 8.13
CA ARG A 108 4.17 -12.38 9.23
C ARG A 108 5.40 -13.18 8.85
N VAL A 109 5.46 -13.67 7.59
CA VAL A 109 6.46 -14.67 7.15
C VAL A 109 7.23 -14.26 5.91
N ASP A 110 6.75 -13.31 5.13
CA ASP A 110 7.47 -12.80 3.98
C ASP A 110 8.52 -11.78 4.41
N PRO A 111 9.81 -11.97 4.08
CA PRO A 111 10.88 -11.11 4.59
C PRO A 111 10.80 -9.68 4.06
N MET A 112 10.30 -9.47 2.83
CA MET A 112 10.13 -8.13 2.26
C MET A 112 9.01 -7.36 2.96
N LEU A 113 7.83 -7.97 3.09
CA LEU A 113 6.70 -7.35 3.77
C LEU A 113 6.99 -7.16 5.27
N LYS A 114 7.63 -8.15 5.91
CA LYS A 114 7.98 -8.06 7.31
C LYS A 114 8.97 -6.92 7.59
N SER A 115 9.97 -6.74 6.74
CA SER A 115 10.93 -5.63 6.89
C SER A 115 10.26 -4.27 6.70
N PHE A 116 9.27 -4.19 5.80
CA PHE A 116 8.51 -2.98 5.56
C PHE A 116 7.64 -2.59 6.77
N PHE A 117 6.82 -3.52 7.27
CA PHE A 117 5.93 -3.25 8.41
C PHE A 117 6.65 -3.22 9.76
N ALA A 118 7.92 -3.60 9.82
CA ALA A 118 8.77 -3.41 10.99
C ALA A 118 9.54 -2.08 10.96
N GLU A 119 9.24 -1.20 10.02
CA GLU A 119 9.83 0.13 9.85
C GLU A 119 11.36 0.13 9.69
N ILE A 120 11.94 -1.00 9.21
CA ILE A 120 13.38 -1.11 9.07
C ILE A 120 13.87 -0.88 7.63
N SER A 121 12.96 -0.88 6.66
CA SER A 121 13.35 -0.90 5.24
C SER A 121 12.96 0.33 4.43
N SER A 122 12.22 1.28 4.97
CA SER A 122 11.84 2.49 4.25
C SER A 122 12.99 3.47 4.08
N ARG A 123 12.90 4.34 3.07
CA ARG A 123 13.89 5.42 2.83
C ARG A 123 13.93 6.39 4.00
N PRO A 124 15.09 7.01 4.33
CA PRO A 124 15.18 8.00 5.39
C PRO A 124 14.16 9.12 5.26
N SER A 125 13.97 9.66 4.05
CA SER A 125 13.00 10.73 3.78
C SER A 125 11.54 10.35 4.04
N CYS A 126 11.20 9.06 4.09
CA CYS A 126 9.84 8.62 4.42
C CYS A 126 9.53 8.72 5.90
N TYR A 127 10.54 8.64 6.76
CA TYR A 127 10.40 8.81 8.21
C TYR A 127 10.31 10.29 8.64
N GLN A 128 10.68 11.20 7.75
CA GLN A 128 10.55 12.65 7.93
C GLN A 128 9.81 13.26 6.74
N CYS A 129 8.65 12.69 6.44
CA CYS A 129 7.91 13.02 5.22
C CYS A 129 7.21 14.38 5.37
N HIS A 130 7.53 15.33 4.49
CA HIS A 130 6.92 16.67 4.46
C HIS A 130 5.46 16.68 3.97
N PHE A 131 4.95 15.54 3.50
CA PHE A 131 3.60 15.40 2.95
C PHE A 131 2.62 14.75 3.94
N LYS A 132 2.94 14.76 5.22
CA LYS A 132 2.07 14.29 6.30
C LYS A 132 1.21 15.42 6.81
N SER A 133 0.03 15.58 6.21
CA SER A 133 -0.97 16.57 6.58
C SER A 133 -2.36 16.05 6.21
N VAL A 134 -3.39 16.51 6.89
CA VAL A 134 -4.79 16.29 6.51
C VAL A 134 -5.10 17.09 5.25
N GLU A 135 -4.66 18.34 5.21
CA GLU A 135 -4.78 19.20 4.04
C GLU A 135 -3.72 18.85 3.00
N ARG A 136 -4.13 18.59 1.77
CA ARG A 136 -3.27 18.16 0.68
C ARG A 136 -3.55 18.91 -0.60
N CYS A 137 -2.58 18.92 -1.49
CA CYS A 137 -2.72 19.59 -2.78
C CYS A 137 -3.49 18.81 -3.84
N SER A 138 -3.86 17.56 -3.58
CA SER A 138 -4.70 16.73 -4.46
C SER A 138 -6.16 17.17 -4.46
N ASP A 139 -6.97 16.63 -5.36
CA ASP A 139 -8.42 16.80 -5.32
C ASP A 139 -9.07 15.82 -4.36
N PHE A 140 -8.46 14.63 -4.22
CA PHE A 140 -8.92 13.58 -3.33
C PHE A 140 -7.74 12.90 -2.62
N THR A 141 -7.96 12.51 -1.36
CA THR A 141 -7.09 11.59 -0.63
C THR A 141 -7.86 10.30 -0.35
N ILE A 142 -7.28 9.15 -0.67
CA ILE A 142 -7.90 7.85 -0.41
C ILE A 142 -7.00 6.94 0.43
N TYR A 143 -7.63 6.12 1.27
CA TYR A 143 -6.94 5.10 2.07
C TYR A 143 -7.87 3.97 2.46
N ASP A 144 -7.28 2.84 2.88
CA ASP A 144 -8.03 1.67 3.33
C ASP A 144 -8.90 2.02 4.55
N CYS A 145 -10.16 1.57 4.55
CA CYS A 145 -11.05 1.63 5.69
C CYS A 145 -11.14 0.24 6.33
N TRP A 146 -10.33 0.01 7.36
CA TRP A 146 -10.27 -1.28 8.08
C TRP A 146 -11.38 -1.44 9.11
N HIS A 147 -11.93 -0.32 9.58
CA HIS A 147 -12.90 -0.27 10.66
C HIS A 147 -14.22 0.38 10.19
N ALA A 148 -14.67 0.04 8.97
CA ALA A 148 -15.87 0.63 8.36
C ALA A 148 -17.12 0.46 9.26
N ASN A 149 -17.29 -0.70 9.89
CA ASN A 149 -18.36 -0.98 10.83
C ASN A 149 -18.32 -0.14 12.13
N ASN A 150 -17.16 0.44 12.47
CA ASN A 150 -17.03 1.35 13.61
C ASN A 150 -17.32 2.80 13.22
N LEU A 151 -17.22 3.12 11.91
CA LEU A 151 -17.48 4.44 11.37
C LEU A 151 -18.95 4.63 10.98
N VAL A 152 -19.58 3.58 10.46
CA VAL A 152 -20.96 3.60 9.97
C VAL A 152 -21.77 2.56 10.73
N GLU A 153 -22.82 3.03 11.43
CA GLU A 153 -23.71 2.16 12.19
C GLU A 153 -24.50 1.23 11.25
N GLY A 154 -24.57 -0.04 11.61
CA GLY A 154 -25.28 -1.06 10.84
C GLY A 154 -24.55 -1.56 9.58
N LEU A 155 -23.39 -1.01 9.25
CA LEU A 155 -22.61 -1.48 8.11
C LEU A 155 -21.98 -2.83 8.42
N VAL A 156 -22.18 -3.79 7.51
CA VAL A 156 -21.59 -5.14 7.63
C VAL A 156 -20.34 -5.20 6.77
N ASP A 157 -19.20 -5.52 7.40
CA ASP A 157 -17.95 -5.77 6.67
C ASP A 157 -17.99 -7.18 6.03
N ASP A 158 -18.13 -7.22 4.72
CA ASP A 158 -18.16 -8.45 3.91
C ASP A 158 -16.76 -8.94 3.49
N ASP A 159 -15.69 -8.34 4.05
CA ASP A 159 -14.29 -8.63 3.74
C ASP A 159 -13.88 -8.34 2.27
N LYS A 160 -14.66 -7.54 1.55
CA LYS A 160 -14.25 -7.01 0.22
C LYS A 160 -13.45 -5.73 0.34
N GLY A 161 -13.67 -4.98 1.41
CA GLY A 161 -12.99 -3.76 1.78
C GLY A 161 -13.75 -2.50 1.41
N PHE A 162 -13.57 -1.50 2.26
CA PHE A 162 -14.08 -0.15 2.08
C PHE A 162 -12.91 0.82 1.89
N THR A 163 -13.19 1.97 1.33
CA THR A 163 -12.20 3.03 1.11
C THR A 163 -12.67 4.30 1.82
N ASN A 164 -11.82 4.87 2.65
CA ASN A 164 -12.00 6.24 3.12
C ASN A 164 -11.62 7.22 2.01
N LEU A 165 -12.45 8.21 1.79
CA LEU A 165 -12.25 9.29 0.82
C LEU A 165 -12.31 10.63 1.53
N ILE A 166 -11.27 11.45 1.40
CA ILE A 166 -11.26 12.85 1.82
C ILE A 166 -11.29 13.72 0.58
N VAL A 167 -12.26 14.62 0.48
CA VAL A 167 -12.34 15.62 -0.59
C VAL A 167 -11.46 16.80 -0.19
N GLN A 168 -10.47 17.14 -1.03
CA GLN A 168 -9.45 18.14 -0.73
C GLN A 168 -9.65 19.48 -1.47
N SER A 169 -10.51 19.50 -2.50
CA SER A 169 -10.71 20.69 -3.31
C SER A 169 -12.16 20.85 -3.75
N SER A 170 -12.59 22.10 -4.04
CA SER A 170 -13.91 22.36 -4.62
C SER A 170 -14.11 21.71 -6.00
N LYS A 171 -13.01 21.43 -6.72
CA LYS A 171 -13.07 20.65 -7.95
C LYS A 171 -13.40 19.18 -7.64
N GLY A 172 -12.75 18.62 -6.61
CA GLY A 172 -13.06 17.28 -6.11
C GLY A 172 -14.51 17.14 -5.68
N GLU A 173 -15.05 18.11 -4.95
CA GLU A 173 -16.45 18.14 -4.53
C GLU A 173 -17.41 18.06 -5.72
N ARG A 174 -17.24 18.96 -6.70
CA ARG A 174 -18.05 18.93 -7.94
C ARG A 174 -17.94 17.62 -8.72
N ILE A 175 -16.79 16.97 -8.68
CA ILE A 175 -16.61 15.67 -9.33
C ILE A 175 -17.35 14.60 -8.56
N LEU A 176 -17.22 14.57 -7.22
CA LEU A 176 -17.90 13.60 -6.37
C LEU A 176 -19.42 13.69 -6.55
N ASP A 177 -19.99 14.90 -6.55
CA ASP A 177 -21.42 15.11 -6.77
C ASP A 177 -21.93 14.51 -8.09
N ARG A 178 -21.11 14.56 -9.15
CA ARG A 178 -21.47 14.03 -10.47
C ARG A 178 -21.41 12.50 -10.57
N ILE A 179 -20.72 11.85 -9.67
CA ILE A 179 -20.51 10.40 -9.69
C ILE A 179 -21.11 9.71 -8.47
N ALA A 180 -21.73 10.46 -7.56
CA ALA A 180 -22.25 9.95 -6.30
C ALA A 180 -23.27 8.82 -6.49
N ASP A 181 -24.09 8.89 -7.54
CA ASP A 181 -25.07 7.87 -7.92
C ASP A 181 -24.47 6.52 -8.34
N ARG A 182 -23.17 6.49 -8.61
CA ARG A 182 -22.43 5.27 -9.01
C ARG A 182 -21.75 4.55 -7.85
N TYR A 183 -21.80 5.12 -6.66
CA TYR A 183 -21.13 4.60 -5.47
C TYR A 183 -22.08 4.59 -4.29
N GLU A 184 -21.88 3.67 -3.40
CA GLU A 184 -22.51 3.68 -2.09
C GLU A 184 -21.62 4.51 -1.16
N LEU A 185 -22.07 5.72 -0.82
CA LEU A 185 -21.31 6.70 -0.05
C LEU A 185 -21.91 6.85 1.34
N TYR A 186 -21.06 6.83 2.34
CA TYR A 186 -21.41 7.06 3.74
C TYR A 186 -20.65 8.25 4.29
N ALA A 187 -21.37 9.28 4.73
CA ALA A 187 -20.76 10.40 5.43
C ALA A 187 -20.22 9.93 6.79
N THR A 188 -18.97 10.25 7.08
CA THR A 188 -18.29 9.84 8.32
C THR A 188 -17.63 11.02 9.00
N ASN A 189 -17.32 10.86 10.31
CA ASN A 189 -16.53 11.85 11.03
C ASN A 189 -15.05 11.69 10.64
N LEU A 190 -14.44 12.78 10.15
CA LEU A 190 -13.06 12.80 9.66
C LEU A 190 -12.06 12.46 10.77
N GLU A 191 -12.22 13.03 11.96
CA GLU A 191 -11.32 12.82 13.09
C GLU A 191 -11.31 11.36 13.50
N LYS A 192 -12.50 10.75 13.64
CA LYS A 192 -12.65 9.34 13.97
C LYS A 192 -12.09 8.42 12.88
N ALA A 193 -12.28 8.75 11.60
CA ALA A 193 -11.72 7.99 10.49
C ALA A 193 -10.18 8.04 10.47
N ILE A 194 -9.60 9.20 10.80
CA ILE A 194 -8.14 9.35 10.93
C ILE A 194 -7.62 8.57 12.14
N GLU A 195 -8.29 8.64 13.29
CA GLU A 195 -7.91 7.92 14.50
C GLU A 195 -7.86 6.40 14.26
N LEU A 196 -8.87 5.85 13.60
CA LEU A 196 -9.00 4.41 13.38
C LEU A 196 -8.06 3.88 12.29
N ASP A 197 -7.99 4.57 11.14
CA ASP A 197 -7.36 4.04 9.93
C ASP A 197 -6.37 4.99 9.28
N GLY A 198 -6.35 6.26 9.70
CA GLY A 198 -5.67 7.34 9.02
C GLY A 198 -4.42 7.88 9.70
N THR A 199 -3.85 7.23 10.70
CA THR A 199 -2.68 7.73 11.46
C THR A 199 -1.54 8.17 10.53
N MET A 200 -1.31 7.45 9.42
CA MET A 200 -0.29 7.79 8.42
C MET A 200 -0.62 9.02 7.57
N ILE A 201 -1.78 9.62 7.73
CA ILE A 201 -2.11 10.92 7.11
C ILE A 201 -1.25 12.02 7.73
N CYS A 202 -1.19 12.06 9.06
CA CYS A 202 -0.57 13.13 9.85
C CYS A 202 0.84 12.76 10.33
N HIS A 203 1.17 11.49 10.46
CA HIS A 203 2.41 11.03 11.08
C HIS A 203 3.22 10.15 10.15
N SER A 204 4.55 10.36 10.15
CA SER A 204 5.48 9.39 9.59
C SER A 204 5.64 8.21 10.54
N ALA A 205 5.98 7.05 10.00
CA ALA A 205 6.39 5.93 10.82
C ALA A 205 7.71 6.24 11.52
N GLU A 206 7.88 5.72 12.74
CA GLU A 206 9.15 5.81 13.45
C GLU A 206 10.13 4.76 12.90
N PRO A 207 11.38 5.15 12.56
CA PRO A 207 12.34 4.20 12.03
C PRO A 207 12.76 3.18 13.08
N HIS A 208 12.88 1.92 12.69
CA HIS A 208 13.43 0.89 13.57
C HIS A 208 14.84 1.30 14.06
N PRO A 209 15.17 1.18 15.36
CA PRO A 209 16.45 1.65 15.93
C PRO A 209 17.70 1.07 15.25
N ARG A 210 17.60 -0.14 14.72
CA ARG A 210 18.71 -0.82 14.03
C ARG A 210 18.62 -0.72 12.50
N ARG A 211 17.92 0.28 11.96
CA ARG A 211 17.73 0.43 10.52
C ARG A 211 19.06 0.60 9.76
N ASP A 212 19.95 1.40 10.25
CA ASP A 212 21.24 1.67 9.59
C ASP A 212 22.12 0.43 9.57
N GLU A 213 22.16 -0.31 10.67
CA GLU A 213 22.85 -1.61 10.75
C GLU A 213 22.26 -2.62 9.76
N TYR A 214 20.91 -2.62 9.58
CA TYR A 214 20.24 -3.45 8.61
C TYR A 214 20.76 -3.20 7.19
N TYR A 215 20.90 -1.95 6.77
CA TYR A 215 21.39 -1.61 5.44
C TYR A 215 22.89 -1.83 5.24
N LEU A 216 23.70 -1.60 6.26
CA LEU A 216 25.15 -1.84 6.20
C LEU A 216 25.51 -3.30 5.94
N ASN A 217 24.68 -4.22 6.39
CA ASN A 217 24.94 -5.65 6.31
C ASN A 217 24.05 -6.40 5.31
N LEU A 218 23.22 -5.70 4.57
CA LEU A 218 22.19 -6.27 3.70
C LEU A 218 22.73 -7.28 2.67
N ASP A 219 23.92 -7.06 2.14
CA ASP A 219 24.48 -7.90 1.07
C ASP A 219 25.25 -9.14 1.59
N LYS A 220 25.47 -9.25 2.90
CA LYS A 220 26.32 -10.30 3.47
C LYS A 220 25.65 -11.68 3.55
N GLU A 221 24.34 -11.74 3.44
CA GLU A 221 23.56 -12.95 3.62
C GLU A 221 22.20 -12.88 2.90
N THR A 222 21.44 -13.97 2.91
CA THR A 222 20.09 -13.96 2.35
C THR A 222 19.18 -13.02 3.14
N LEU A 223 18.22 -12.38 2.47
CA LEU A 223 17.28 -11.46 3.10
C LEU A 223 16.49 -12.16 4.24
N ARG A 224 16.20 -13.44 4.09
CA ARG A 224 15.53 -14.22 5.12
C ARG A 224 16.41 -14.42 6.37
N ALA A 225 17.67 -14.74 6.22
CA ALA A 225 18.61 -14.86 7.34
C ALA A 225 18.83 -13.49 7.97
N HIS A 226 18.92 -12.46 7.13
CA HIS A 226 19.14 -11.09 7.55
C HIS A 226 17.99 -10.56 8.41
N ILE A 227 16.74 -10.62 7.93
CA ILE A 227 15.59 -10.15 8.70
C ILE A 227 15.42 -10.90 10.03
N GLN A 228 15.85 -12.16 10.09
CA GLN A 228 15.78 -12.95 11.33
C GLN A 228 16.61 -12.36 12.48
N LYS A 229 17.68 -11.62 12.17
CA LYS A 229 18.54 -10.95 13.17
C LYS A 229 17.94 -9.67 13.74
N PHE A 230 17.07 -9.01 12.98
CA PHE A 230 16.50 -7.71 13.34
C PHE A 230 15.04 -7.81 13.77
N VAL A 231 14.24 -8.56 13.01
CA VAL A 231 12.81 -8.76 13.25
C VAL A 231 12.49 -10.25 13.06
N PRO A 232 12.70 -11.07 14.09
CA PRO A 232 12.58 -12.53 13.98
C PRO A 232 11.18 -12.98 13.52
N ILE A 233 11.15 -13.91 12.57
CA ILE A 233 9.96 -14.65 12.21
C ILE A 233 9.85 -15.84 13.15
N ARG A 234 8.85 -15.86 14.01
CA ARG A 234 8.68 -16.90 15.03
C ARG A 234 8.05 -18.17 14.45
N ILE A 235 8.30 -19.31 15.05
CA ILE A 235 7.69 -20.60 14.64
C ILE A 235 6.17 -20.49 14.60
N ARG A 236 5.54 -19.82 15.58
CA ARG A 236 4.10 -19.59 15.61
C ARG A 236 3.59 -18.87 14.35
N ASP A 237 4.38 -17.94 13.78
CA ASP A 237 3.98 -17.18 12.59
C ASP A 237 3.86 -18.10 11.37
N TYR A 238 4.80 -19.06 11.25
CA TYR A 238 4.73 -20.11 10.22
C TYR A 238 3.54 -21.05 10.43
N LEU A 239 3.26 -21.43 11.68
CA LEU A 239 2.12 -22.30 12.00
C LEU A 239 0.79 -21.62 11.66
N ILE A 240 0.63 -20.33 12.02
CA ILE A 240 -0.54 -19.52 11.68
C ILE A 240 -0.70 -19.41 10.15
N GLU A 241 0.39 -19.14 9.42
CA GLU A 241 0.34 -19.00 7.97
C GLU A 241 0.02 -20.34 7.28
N LYS A 242 0.54 -21.45 7.80
CA LYS A 242 0.26 -22.80 7.31
C LYS A 242 -1.20 -23.20 7.58
N SER A 243 -1.69 -22.97 8.80
CA SER A 243 -3.09 -23.27 9.15
C SER A 243 -4.08 -22.44 8.32
N LYS A 244 -3.80 -21.15 8.10
CA LYS A 244 -4.59 -20.28 7.21
C LYS A 244 -4.77 -20.89 5.82
N ARG A 245 -3.69 -21.40 5.23
CA ARG A 245 -3.72 -22.03 3.91
C ARG A 245 -4.51 -23.34 3.90
N ILE A 246 -4.38 -24.15 4.95
CA ILE A 246 -5.12 -25.40 5.11
C ILE A 246 -6.62 -25.10 5.21
N PHE A 247 -7.02 -24.21 6.11
CA PHE A 247 -8.42 -23.84 6.30
C PHE A 247 -9.04 -23.20 5.04
N TYR A 248 -8.26 -22.42 4.29
CA TYR A 248 -8.71 -21.88 3.01
C TYR A 248 -8.99 -23.00 2.00
N ARG A 249 -8.08 -23.98 1.86
CA ARG A 249 -8.28 -25.14 0.96
C ARG A 249 -9.48 -26.01 1.36
N MET A 250 -9.75 -26.10 2.65
CA MET A 250 -10.90 -26.83 3.19
C MET A 250 -12.23 -26.04 3.06
N GLY A 251 -12.21 -24.81 2.56
CA GLY A 251 -13.39 -23.94 2.45
C GLY A 251 -13.91 -23.34 3.77
N VAL A 252 -13.27 -23.67 4.90
CA VAL A 252 -13.74 -23.24 6.24
C VAL A 252 -13.11 -21.91 6.72
N TYR A 253 -12.15 -21.38 5.98
CA TYR A 253 -11.40 -20.19 6.41
C TYR A 253 -12.30 -18.95 6.62
N LYS A 254 -13.20 -18.67 5.69
CA LYS A 254 -14.15 -17.55 5.80
C LYS A 254 -15.05 -17.68 7.01
N PHE A 255 -15.58 -18.89 7.26
CA PHE A 255 -16.43 -19.16 8.42
C PHE A 255 -15.73 -18.94 9.76
N LEU A 256 -14.45 -19.36 9.87
CA LEU A 256 -13.65 -19.15 11.08
C LEU A 256 -13.26 -17.70 11.29
N LYS A 257 -13.10 -16.93 10.21
CA LYS A 257 -12.75 -15.51 10.26
C LYS A 257 -13.90 -14.64 10.76
N ASN A 258 -15.12 -14.93 10.34
CA ASN A 258 -16.32 -14.16 10.69
C ASN A 258 -16.80 -14.42 12.14
N LYS A 259 -16.19 -15.36 12.88
CA LYS A 259 -16.48 -15.61 14.31
C LYS A 259 -15.60 -14.84 15.28
N LYS A 260 -14.69 -14.01 14.78
CA LYS A 260 -13.86 -13.11 15.58
C LYS A 260 -14.36 -11.67 15.50
#